data_01443651a95b4f886f75a844e418c305
#
_entry.id   01443651a95b4f886f75a844e418c305
#
_cell.length_a   1.000
_cell.length_b   1.000
_cell.length_c   1.000
_cell.angle_alpha   90.00
_cell.angle_beta   90.00
_cell.angle_gamma   90.00
#
_symmetry.space_group_name_H-M   'P 1'
#
loop_
_entity.id
_entity.type
_entity.pdbx_description
1 polymer ?
#
loop_
_entity_poly.entity_id
_entity_poly.type
_entity_poly.pdbx_seq_one_letter_code
_entity_poly.pdbx_strand_id
1 'polypeptide(L)' 'MKCHSKLTPFHAWVRSHFMTVAAFAEVLEVSYPTAQKYIKQPRSMKVSDIGKLSNVTEEEIPYILELMKDSKP' A
#
# COMPACT_ATOMS: atom_id res chain seq x y z
N MET A 1 7.59 -3.17 -24.35
CA MET A 1 7.24 -3.19 -23.86
C MET A 1 6.63 -3.06 -23.29
N LYS A 2 6.44 -3.05 -23.04
CA LYS A 2 5.81 -2.98 -22.51
C LYS A 2 5.39 -2.89 -21.65
N CYS A 3 5.22 -2.68 -21.30
CA CYS A 3 4.78 -2.64 -20.52
C CYS A 3 4.23 -2.62 -19.75
N HIS A 4 4.15 -2.83 -19.49
CA HIS A 4 3.54 -2.89 -18.79
C HIS A 4 3.17 -2.57 -17.71
N SER A 5 3.37 -2.80 -17.27
CA SER A 5 2.49 -2.72 -16.15
C SER A 5 2.81 -1.46 -15.36
N LYS A 6 1.87 -0.61 -15.38
CA LYS A 6 2.00 0.62 -14.64
C LYS A 6 1.59 0.37 -13.20
N LEU A 7 2.53 0.53 -12.29
CA LEU A 7 2.21 0.49 -10.88
C LEU A 7 1.57 1.82 -10.50
N THR A 8 0.54 1.75 -9.65
CA THR A 8 0.02 2.97 -9.06
C THR A 8 1.08 3.55 -8.14
N PRO A 9 1.01 4.84 -7.81
CA PRO A 9 1.96 5.42 -6.86
C PRO A 9 1.97 4.70 -5.53
N PHE A 10 0.81 4.29 -5.04
CA PHE A 10 0.74 3.56 -3.79
C PHE A 10 1.44 2.22 -3.89
N HIS A 11 1.20 1.50 -4.98
CA HIS A 11 1.81 0.19 -5.17
C HIS A 11 3.34 0.31 -5.23
N ALA A 12 3.83 1.31 -5.96
CA ALA A 12 5.28 1.52 -6.06
C ALA A 12 5.87 1.85 -4.70
N TRP A 13 5.16 2.65 -3.92
CA TRP A 13 5.60 3.00 -2.58
C TRP A 13 5.66 1.78 -1.67
N VAL A 14 4.65 0.92 -1.75
CA VAL A 14 4.62 -0.30 -0.96
C VAL A 14 5.81 -1.18 -1.33
N ARG A 15 6.09 -1.32 -2.60
CA ARG A 15 7.20 -2.15 -3.05
C ARG A 15 8.56 -1.59 -2.62
N SER A 16 8.67 -0.28 -2.48
CA SER A 16 9.92 0.30 -2.05
C SER A 16 10.18 0.08 -0.56
N HIS A 17 9.13 -0.09 0.23
CA HIS A 17 9.26 -0.31 1.66
C HIS A 17 9.14 -1.78 2.05
N PHE A 18 8.41 -2.55 1.28
CA PHE A 18 8.17 -3.97 1.57
C PHE A 18 8.53 -4.76 0.32
N MET A 19 9.43 -5.69 0.46
CA MET A 19 9.90 -6.43 -0.71
C MET A 19 8.83 -7.32 -1.31
N THR A 20 7.88 -7.77 -0.49
CA THR A 20 6.82 -8.67 -0.98
C THR A 20 5.49 -8.26 -0.40
N VAL A 21 4.42 -8.73 -1.06
CA VAL A 21 3.07 -8.53 -0.54
C VAL A 21 2.90 -9.25 0.79
N ALA A 22 3.57 -10.39 0.94
CA ALA A 22 3.50 -11.13 2.20
C ALA A 22 4.03 -10.31 3.36
N ALA A 23 5.13 -9.57 3.16
CA ALA A 23 5.67 -8.71 4.20
C ALA A 23 4.70 -7.59 4.54
N PHE A 24 4.07 -7.01 3.52
CA PHE A 24 3.07 -5.97 3.71
C PHE A 24 1.89 -6.51 4.53
N ALA A 25 1.42 -7.71 4.18
CA ALA A 25 0.32 -8.34 4.89
C ALA A 25 0.68 -8.59 6.35
N GLU A 26 1.90 -9.03 6.59
CA GLU A 26 2.35 -9.34 7.94
C GLU A 26 2.37 -8.10 8.82
N VAL A 27 2.84 -6.99 8.27
CA VAL A 27 2.89 -5.74 9.02
C VAL A 27 1.49 -5.28 9.39
N LEU A 28 0.54 -5.42 8.48
CA LEU A 28 -0.84 -5.02 8.73
C LEU A 28 -1.62 -6.08 9.48
N GLU A 29 -1.05 -7.27 9.65
CA GLU A 29 -1.73 -8.38 10.33
C GLU A 29 -3.02 -8.76 9.63
N VAL A 30 -2.95 -8.83 8.30
CA VAL A 30 -4.08 -9.23 7.47
C VAL A 30 -3.65 -10.40 6.60
N SER A 31 -4.63 -11.06 5.99
CA SER A 31 -4.35 -12.17 5.10
C SER A 31 -3.71 -11.66 3.80
N TYR A 32 -3.04 -12.55 3.10
CA TYR A 32 -2.42 -12.22 1.82
C TYR A 32 -3.43 -11.65 0.81
N PRO A 33 -4.59 -12.30 0.62
CA PRO A 33 -5.59 -11.73 -0.30
C PRO A 33 -6.06 -10.35 0.11
N THR A 34 -6.21 -10.11 1.40
CA THR A 34 -6.62 -8.79 1.88
C THR A 34 -5.54 -7.75 1.56
N ALA A 35 -4.27 -8.12 1.76
CA ALA A 35 -3.18 -7.20 1.44
C ALA A 35 -3.16 -6.87 -0.05
N GLN A 36 -3.39 -7.87 -0.91
CA GLN A 36 -3.46 -7.63 -2.34
C GLN A 36 -4.60 -6.69 -2.69
N LYS A 37 -5.74 -6.85 -2.02
CA LYS A 37 -6.88 -5.96 -2.22
C LYS A 37 -6.51 -4.53 -1.86
N TYR A 38 -5.79 -4.35 -0.74
CA TYR A 38 -5.39 -3.02 -0.32
C TYR A 38 -4.46 -2.36 -1.33
N ILE A 39 -3.58 -3.15 -1.94
CA ILE A 39 -2.67 -2.61 -2.94
C ILE A 39 -3.45 -2.14 -4.18
N LYS A 40 -4.44 -2.91 -4.59
CA LYS A 40 -5.25 -2.55 -5.75
C LYS A 40 -6.25 -1.45 -5.43
N GLN A 41 -6.79 -1.48 -4.23
CA GLN A 41 -7.81 -0.51 -3.80
C GLN A 41 -7.41 0.05 -2.44
N PRO A 42 -6.43 0.96 -2.41
CA PRO A 42 -5.94 1.47 -1.13
C PRO A 42 -7.02 2.11 -0.28
N ARG A 43 -8.05 2.65 -0.94
CA ARG A 43 -9.13 3.30 -0.20
C ARG A 43 -9.93 2.35 0.67
N SER A 44 -9.78 1.05 0.45
CA SER A 44 -10.48 0.07 1.28
C SER A 44 -9.81 -0.15 2.63
N MET A 45 -8.62 0.42 2.82
CA MET A 45 -7.91 0.28 4.07
C MET A 45 -8.56 1.08 5.18
N LYS A 46 -8.48 0.53 6.39
CA LYS A 46 -8.99 1.23 7.57
C LYS A 46 -7.97 2.27 8.02
N VAL A 47 -8.48 3.25 8.79
CA VAL A 47 -7.60 4.27 9.34
C VAL A 47 -6.51 3.63 10.20
N SER A 48 -6.83 2.58 10.94
CA SER A 48 -5.84 1.91 11.76
C SER A 48 -4.73 1.29 10.92
N ASP A 49 -5.06 0.79 9.74
CA ASP A 49 -4.05 0.23 8.85
C ASP A 49 -3.12 1.32 8.35
N ILE A 50 -3.67 2.47 8.01
CA ILE A 50 -2.86 3.59 7.55
C ILE A 50 -1.93 4.05 8.67
N GLY A 51 -2.43 4.05 9.90
CA GLY A 51 -1.60 4.40 11.05
C GLY A 51 -0.43 3.44 11.24
N LYS A 52 -0.69 2.14 11.04
CA LYS A 52 0.40 1.17 11.13
C LYS A 52 1.45 1.40 10.07
N LEU A 53 1.01 1.70 8.85
CA LEU A 53 1.96 1.98 7.77
C LEU A 53 2.79 3.21 8.09
N SER A 54 2.16 4.24 8.61
CA SER A 54 2.87 5.45 8.99
C SER A 54 3.96 5.16 10.01
N ASN A 55 3.63 4.36 11.01
CA ASN A 55 4.59 3.98 12.04
C ASN A 55 5.77 3.20 11.48
N VAL A 56 5.48 2.22 10.66
CA VAL A 56 6.50 1.30 10.17
C VAL A 56 7.42 1.97 9.15
N THR A 57 6.86 2.80 8.29
CA THR A 57 7.63 3.43 7.22
C THR A 57 8.17 4.80 7.63
N GLU A 58 7.70 5.32 8.76
CA GLU A 58 8.08 6.65 9.24
C GLU A 58 7.68 7.75 8.26
N GLU A 59 6.67 7.47 7.44
CA GLU A 59 6.10 8.47 6.56
C GLU A 59 4.86 9.06 7.21
N GLU A 60 4.60 10.32 6.91
CA GLU A 60 3.44 10.97 7.51
C GLU A 60 2.14 10.49 6.86
N ILE A 61 1.09 10.43 7.66
CA ILE A 61 -0.20 9.99 7.17
C ILE A 61 -0.68 10.81 5.97
N PRO A 62 -0.58 12.17 5.99
CA PRO A 62 -1.00 12.92 4.82
C PRO A 62 -0.29 12.53 3.53
N TYR A 63 0.99 12.17 3.64
CA TYR A 63 1.74 11.71 2.46
C TYR A 63 1.16 10.40 1.93
N ILE A 64 0.87 9.48 2.84
CA ILE A 64 0.30 8.20 2.45
C ILE A 64 -1.06 8.40 1.79
N LEU A 65 -1.88 9.29 2.35
CA LEU A 65 -3.19 9.58 1.79
C LEU A 65 -3.08 10.16 0.38
N GLU A 66 -2.06 10.98 0.14
CA GLU A 66 -1.84 11.52 -1.21
C GLU A 66 -1.52 10.41 -2.21
N LEU A 67 -0.72 9.45 -1.77
CA LEU A 67 -0.41 8.30 -2.64
C LEU A 67 -1.67 7.53 -2.98
N MET A 68 -2.56 7.38 -1.99
CA MET A 68 -3.79 6.64 -2.19
C MET A 68 -4.74 7.36 -3.15
N LYS A 69 -4.72 8.67 -3.15
CA LYS A 69 -5.57 9.44 -4.06
C LYS A 69 -5.25 9.15 -5.51
N ASP A 70 -3.98 8.98 -5.80
CA ASP A 70 -3.54 8.78 -7.17
C ASP A 70 -3.65 7.33 -7.62
N SER A 71 -4.13 6.46 -6.74
CA SER A 71 -4.23 5.04 -7.03
C SER A 71 -5.61 4.69 -7.55
N LYS A 72 -5.97 5.25 -8.68
CA LYS A 72 -7.25 4.95 -9.28
C LYS A 72 -7.16 3.69 -10.12
N PRO A 73 -8.23 2.91 -10.13
CA PRO A 73 -8.24 1.71 -10.97
C PRO A 73 -8.21 2.05 -12.44
#